data_765eca32192f8f954697090071ab061b
#
_entry.id   765eca32192f8f954697090071ab061b
#
_cell.length_a   1.000
_cell.length_b   1.000
_cell.length_c   1.000
_cell.angle_alpha   90.00
_cell.angle_beta   90.00
_cell.angle_gamma   90.00
#
_symmetry.space_group_name_H-M   'P 1'
#
loop_
_entity.id
_entity.type
_entity.pdbx_description
1 polymer ?
#
loop_
_entity_poly.entity_id
_entity_poly.type
_entity_poly.pdbx_seq_one_letter_code
_entity_poly.pdbx_strand_id
1 'polypeptide(L)'
;MELLLHPGAEEEWSQLPIGEYRAMANALAKLRELGDQLGFPHTSHVEGAVHIRELRPRGGRSRCRAFFRRIGDRMAVGAIGPEAKVDPRGFARSIERAEVRLAAMEQQWKEESK
;
A
#
# COMPACT_ATOMS: atom_id res chain seq x y z
N MET A 1 -7.26 -12.32 6.36
CA MET A 1 -5.96 -12.33 5.65
C MET A 1 -4.95 -11.52 6.44
N GLU A 2 -3.71 -11.96 6.49
CA GLU A 2 -2.67 -11.22 7.20
C GLU A 2 -2.25 -9.98 6.42
N LEU A 3 -1.98 -8.89 7.15
CA LEU A 3 -1.50 -7.64 6.58
C LEU A 3 -0.12 -7.35 7.18
N LEU A 4 0.86 -7.15 6.31
CA LEU A 4 2.21 -6.77 6.72
C LEU A 4 2.56 -5.41 6.12
N LEU A 5 3.07 -4.51 6.95
CA LEU A 5 3.61 -3.25 6.47
C LEU A 5 5.13 -3.29 6.58
N HIS A 6 5.80 -2.90 5.50
CA HIS A 6 7.23 -2.67 5.57
C HIS A 6 7.50 -1.59 6.63
N PRO A 7 8.60 -1.69 7.41
CA PRO A 7 8.90 -0.67 8.42
C PRO A 7 8.93 0.76 7.88
N GLY A 8 9.40 0.95 6.65
CA GLY A 8 9.36 2.26 5.99
C GLY A 8 7.94 2.75 5.73
N ALA A 9 7.03 1.84 5.39
CA ALA A 9 5.62 2.17 5.19
C ALA A 9 4.95 2.55 6.53
N GLU A 10 5.28 1.84 7.61
CA GLU A 10 4.80 2.19 8.95
C GLU A 10 5.22 3.60 9.35
N GLU A 11 6.48 3.94 9.09
CA GLU A 11 6.99 5.27 9.39
C GLU A 11 6.27 6.34 8.54
N GLU A 12 6.10 6.09 7.24
CA GLU A 12 5.38 7.00 6.36
C GLU A 12 3.94 7.21 6.83
N TRP A 13 3.28 6.15 7.28
CA TRP A 13 1.94 6.23 7.85
C TRP A 13 1.93 7.09 9.12
N SER A 14 2.89 6.89 10.01
CA SER A 14 2.98 7.63 11.27
C SER A 14 3.17 9.14 11.08
N GLN A 15 3.68 9.55 9.93
CA GLN A 15 3.93 10.96 9.62
C GLN A 15 2.73 11.66 8.98
N LEU A 16 1.66 10.95 8.67
CA LEU A 16 0.47 11.56 8.08
C LEU A 16 -0.25 12.47 9.08
N PRO A 17 -0.87 13.56 8.59
CA PRO A 17 -1.79 14.33 9.44
C PRO A 17 -2.86 13.42 10.05
N ILE A 18 -3.35 13.74 11.24
CA ILE A 18 -4.21 12.84 12.02
C ILE A 18 -5.45 12.37 11.25
N GLY A 19 -6.07 13.24 10.46
CA GLY A 19 -7.24 12.86 9.65
C GLY A 19 -6.89 11.83 8.58
N GLU A 20 -5.75 12.01 7.92
CA GLU A 20 -5.27 11.06 6.92
C GLU A 20 -4.76 9.77 7.57
N TYR A 21 -4.12 9.86 8.72
CA TYR A 21 -3.70 8.70 9.51
C TYR A 21 -4.88 7.78 9.80
N ARG A 22 -5.99 8.38 10.29
CA ARG A 22 -7.20 7.63 10.61
C ARG A 22 -7.87 7.04 9.38
N ALA A 23 -7.93 7.80 8.30
CA ALA A 23 -8.49 7.32 7.04
C ALA A 23 -7.68 6.13 6.50
N MET A 24 -6.36 6.21 6.59
CA MET A 24 -5.49 5.10 6.18
C MET A 24 -5.68 3.88 7.09
N ALA A 25 -5.83 4.08 8.40
CA ALA A 25 -6.10 2.97 9.34
C ALA A 25 -7.37 2.22 8.93
N ASN A 26 -8.44 2.95 8.60
CA ASN A 26 -9.69 2.35 8.15
C ASN A 26 -9.52 1.59 6.83
N ALA A 27 -8.77 2.15 5.89
CA ALA A 27 -8.51 1.51 4.61
C ALA A 27 -7.69 0.23 4.77
N LEU A 28 -6.66 0.27 5.62
CA LEU A 28 -5.83 -0.91 5.90
C LEU A 28 -6.64 -2.01 6.57
N ALA A 29 -7.57 -1.65 7.47
CA ALA A 29 -8.46 -2.63 8.10
C ALA A 29 -9.35 -3.32 7.07
N LYS A 30 -9.88 -2.57 6.09
CA LYS A 30 -10.68 -3.15 5.01
C LYS A 30 -9.85 -4.09 4.14
N LEU A 31 -8.62 -3.69 3.82
CA LEU A 31 -7.72 -4.54 3.04
C LEU A 31 -7.42 -5.85 3.77
N ARG A 32 -7.18 -5.77 5.07
CA ARG A 32 -6.93 -6.94 5.91
C ARG A 32 -8.14 -7.87 5.93
N GLU A 33 -9.35 -7.32 6.01
CA GLU A 33 -10.57 -8.11 6.07
C GLU A 33 -10.94 -8.72 4.73
N LEU A 34 -10.89 -7.94 3.66
CA LEU A 34 -11.41 -8.32 2.34
C LEU A 34 -10.34 -8.83 1.36
N GLY A 35 -9.07 -8.45 1.57
CA GLY A 35 -8.00 -8.90 0.70
C GLY A 35 -8.26 -8.59 -0.77
N ASP A 36 -8.15 -9.60 -1.62
CA ASP A 36 -8.36 -9.45 -3.07
C ASP A 36 -9.78 -9.06 -3.46
N GLN A 37 -10.75 -9.21 -2.55
CA GLN A 37 -12.13 -8.83 -2.81
C GLN A 37 -12.36 -7.31 -2.70
N LEU A 38 -11.40 -6.58 -2.14
CA LEU A 38 -11.52 -5.14 -2.02
C LEU A 38 -11.21 -4.49 -3.38
N GLY A 39 -12.24 -4.02 -4.06
CA GLY A 39 -12.14 -3.47 -5.40
C GLY A 39 -12.30 -1.96 -5.44
N PHE A 40 -12.44 -1.43 -6.65
CA PHE A 40 -12.68 -0.03 -6.90
C PHE A 40 -13.97 0.43 -6.22
N PRO A 41 -14.04 1.62 -5.60
CA PRO A 41 -13.04 2.68 -5.59
C PRO A 41 -12.01 2.63 -4.45
N HIS A 42 -12.00 1.55 -3.68
CA HIS A 42 -11.11 1.41 -2.51
C HIS A 42 -9.69 0.97 -2.89
N THR A 43 -9.57 0.31 -4.02
CA THR A 43 -8.28 -0.08 -4.60
C THR A 43 -8.31 0.16 -6.10
N SER A 44 -7.13 0.33 -6.70
CA SER A 44 -6.99 0.34 -8.15
C SER A 44 -5.59 -0.11 -8.55
N HIS A 45 -5.43 -0.43 -9.83
CA HIS A 45 -4.11 -0.76 -10.37
C HIS A 45 -3.28 0.50 -10.54
N VAL A 46 -1.97 0.36 -10.37
CA VAL A 46 -1.03 1.44 -10.67
C VAL A 46 -0.55 1.27 -12.11
N GLU A 47 -0.84 2.24 -12.94
CA GLU A 47 -0.42 2.22 -14.34
C GLU A 47 1.11 2.21 -14.44
N GLY A 48 1.66 1.31 -15.28
CA GLY A 48 3.09 1.20 -15.48
C GLY A 48 3.84 0.43 -14.41
N ALA A 49 3.19 0.01 -13.33
CA ALA A 49 3.82 -0.81 -12.28
C ALA A 49 3.24 -2.21 -12.30
N VAL A 50 4.11 -3.20 -12.42
CA VAL A 50 3.68 -4.61 -12.47
C VAL A 50 3.44 -5.11 -11.04
N HIS A 51 2.27 -5.70 -10.81
CA HIS A 51 1.91 -6.31 -9.52
C HIS A 51 1.89 -5.35 -8.34
N ILE A 52 1.65 -4.06 -8.59
CA ILE A 52 1.43 -3.10 -7.51
C ILE A 52 0.06 -2.47 -7.69
N ARG A 53 -0.69 -2.45 -6.60
CA ARG A 53 -2.00 -1.81 -6.52
C ARG A 53 -1.95 -0.69 -5.49
N GLU A 54 -2.81 0.29 -5.65
CA GLU A 54 -2.94 1.35 -4.65
C GLU A 54 -4.19 1.14 -3.81
N LEU A 55 -4.04 1.35 -2.51
CA LEU A 55 -5.15 1.42 -1.56
C LEU A 55 -5.56 2.89 -1.45
N ARG A 56 -6.84 3.15 -1.57
CA ARG A 56 -7.43 4.47 -1.76
C ARG A 56 -8.34 4.84 -0.58
N PRO A 57 -7.80 5.42 0.51
CA PRO A 57 -8.64 5.77 1.66
C PRO A 57 -9.78 6.70 1.27
N ARG A 58 -10.94 6.54 1.93
CA ARG A 58 -12.17 7.29 1.64
C ARG A 58 -12.64 7.12 0.20
N GLY A 59 -12.40 5.95 -0.40
CA GLY A 59 -12.79 5.70 -1.80
C GLY A 59 -12.08 6.60 -2.80
N GLY A 60 -10.86 7.04 -2.48
CA GLY A 60 -10.06 7.87 -3.35
C GLY A 60 -10.10 9.36 -3.03
N ARG A 61 -10.89 9.79 -2.04
CA ARG A 61 -10.98 11.21 -1.66
C ARG A 61 -9.82 11.67 -0.77
N SER A 62 -9.12 10.75 -0.12
CA SER A 62 -7.93 11.08 0.66
C SER A 62 -6.77 11.45 -0.26
N ARG A 63 -5.85 12.25 0.29
CA ARG A 63 -4.66 12.70 -0.45
C ARG A 63 -3.52 11.70 -0.43
N CYS A 64 -3.64 10.64 0.36
CA CYS A 64 -2.63 9.61 0.49
C CYS A 64 -3.07 8.29 -0.13
N ARG A 65 -2.07 7.47 -0.47
CA ARG A 65 -2.26 6.12 -1.02
C ARG A 65 -1.30 5.17 -0.34
N ALA A 66 -1.68 3.90 -0.22
CA ALA A 66 -0.77 2.85 0.18
C ALA A 66 -0.56 1.91 -1.01
N PHE A 67 0.69 1.50 -1.23
CA PHE A 67 1.06 0.69 -2.39
C PHE A 67 1.35 -0.73 -1.91
N PHE A 68 0.60 -1.70 -2.44
CA PHE A 68 0.59 -3.05 -1.91
C PHE A 68 0.52 -4.08 -3.01
N ARG A 69 0.80 -5.33 -2.63
CA ARG A 69 0.48 -6.51 -3.43
C ARG A 69 0.33 -7.72 -2.51
N ARG A 70 -0.26 -8.76 -3.06
CA ARG A 70 -0.34 -10.03 -2.36
C ARG A 70 1.00 -10.75 -2.46
N ILE A 71 1.50 -11.25 -1.33
CA ILE A 71 2.67 -12.12 -1.26
C ILE A 71 2.25 -13.36 -0.49
N GLY A 72 2.13 -14.50 -1.21
CA GLY A 72 1.62 -15.72 -0.60
C GLY A 72 0.19 -15.56 -0.10
N ASP A 73 -0.02 -15.78 1.17
CA ASP A 73 -1.34 -15.69 1.83
C ASP A 73 -1.54 -14.38 2.60
N ARG A 74 -0.72 -13.35 2.30
CA ARG A 74 -0.76 -12.08 3.02
C ARG A 74 -0.76 -10.90 2.05
N MET A 75 -1.29 -9.77 2.53
CA MET A 75 -1.17 -8.49 1.83
C MET A 75 0.01 -7.74 2.39
N ALA A 76 0.91 -7.31 1.50
CA ALA A 76 2.13 -6.60 1.88
C ALA A 76 2.05 -5.15 1.40
N VAL A 77 2.21 -4.21 2.32
CA VAL A 77 2.24 -2.78 2.01
C VAL A 77 3.69 -2.32 1.99
N GLY A 78 4.15 -1.85 0.84
CA GLY A 78 5.54 -1.46 0.64
C GLY A 78 5.82 0.00 0.92
N ALA A 79 4.87 0.88 0.65
CA ALA A 79 5.06 2.32 0.84
C ALA A 79 3.72 3.02 1.01
N ILE A 80 3.76 4.19 1.64
CA ILE A 80 2.63 5.10 1.76
C ILE A 80 3.11 6.47 1.28
N GLY A 81 2.35 7.12 0.42
CA GLY A 81 2.72 8.41 -0.13
C GLY A 81 1.52 9.15 -0.70
N PRO A 82 1.76 10.29 -1.38
CA PRO A 82 0.69 11.10 -1.93
C PRO A 82 0.05 10.48 -3.15
N GLU A 83 -1.20 10.87 -3.42
CA GLU A 83 -1.83 10.51 -4.69
C GLU A 83 -1.20 11.26 -5.87
N ALA A 84 -1.39 10.72 -7.07
CA ALA A 84 -0.73 11.25 -8.28
C ALA A 84 -1.15 12.69 -8.61
N LYS A 85 -2.41 13.06 -8.39
CA LYS A 85 -2.89 14.40 -8.69
C LYS A 85 -2.37 15.46 -7.73
N VAL A 86 -2.14 15.07 -6.47
CA VAL A 86 -1.64 16.00 -5.45
C VAL A 86 -0.15 16.25 -5.60
N ASP A 87 0.60 15.18 -5.84
CA ASP A 87 2.06 15.26 -5.97
C ASP A 87 2.55 14.15 -6.89
N PRO A 88 2.61 14.41 -8.21
CA PRO A 88 3.02 13.39 -9.18
C PRO A 88 4.43 12.82 -8.93
N ARG A 89 5.37 13.66 -8.51
CA ARG A 89 6.74 13.23 -8.22
C ARG A 89 6.81 12.38 -6.96
N GLY A 90 6.09 12.82 -5.92
CA GLY A 90 6.00 12.05 -4.68
C GLY A 90 5.33 10.70 -4.90
N PHE A 91 4.29 10.67 -5.73
CA PHE A 91 3.64 9.42 -6.13
C PHE A 91 4.64 8.49 -6.81
N ALA A 92 5.36 8.98 -7.82
CA ALA A 92 6.35 8.18 -8.55
C ALA A 92 7.45 7.64 -7.62
N ARG A 93 7.96 8.48 -6.71
CA ARG A 93 8.97 8.05 -5.73
C ARG A 93 8.43 6.99 -4.79
N SER A 94 7.16 7.10 -4.40
CA SER A 94 6.52 6.09 -3.53
C SER A 94 6.40 4.75 -4.25
N ILE A 95 6.07 4.74 -5.54
CA ILE A 95 6.02 3.53 -6.35
C ILE A 95 7.42 2.88 -6.41
N GLU A 96 8.47 3.66 -6.62
CA GLU A 96 9.84 3.14 -6.66
C GLU A 96 10.23 2.49 -5.32
N ARG A 97 9.92 3.17 -4.20
CA ARG A 97 10.18 2.60 -2.87
C ARG A 97 9.38 1.32 -2.66
N ALA A 98 8.11 1.31 -3.07
CA ALA A 98 7.28 0.12 -2.93
C ALA A 98 7.84 -1.05 -3.72
N GLU A 99 8.29 -0.82 -4.96
CA GLU A 99 8.86 -1.89 -5.79
C GLU A 99 10.05 -2.55 -5.11
N VAL A 100 10.99 -1.75 -4.60
CA VAL A 100 12.18 -2.27 -3.93
C VAL A 100 11.81 -3.01 -2.64
N ARG A 101 10.97 -2.41 -1.82
CA ARG A 101 10.58 -2.97 -0.53
C ARG A 101 9.74 -4.23 -0.67
N LEU A 102 8.80 -4.25 -1.61
CA LEU A 102 7.97 -5.42 -1.85
C LEU A 102 8.78 -6.58 -2.41
N ALA A 103 9.76 -6.30 -3.29
CA ALA A 103 10.65 -7.34 -3.77
C ALA A 103 11.44 -7.97 -2.63
N ALA A 104 11.95 -7.16 -1.69
CA ALA A 104 12.67 -7.66 -0.53
C ALA A 104 11.77 -8.50 0.38
N MET A 105 10.53 -8.04 0.62
CA MET A 105 9.55 -8.77 1.43
C MET A 105 9.20 -10.11 0.80
N GLU A 106 9.05 -10.14 -0.52
CA GLU A 106 8.74 -11.38 -1.24
C GLU A 106 9.89 -12.37 -1.17
N GLN A 107 11.13 -11.89 -1.31
CA GLN A 107 12.31 -12.73 -1.20
C GLN A 107 12.42 -13.34 0.20
N GLN A 108 12.19 -12.55 1.22
CA GLN A 108 12.20 -13.02 2.60
C GLN A 108 11.10 -14.08 2.82
N TRP A 109 9.90 -13.85 2.28
CA TRP A 109 8.81 -14.81 2.40
C TRP A 109 9.16 -16.14 1.74
N LYS A 110 9.80 -16.12 0.56
CA LYS A 110 10.22 -17.33 -0.14
C LYS A 110 11.27 -18.11 0.67
N GLU A 111 12.20 -17.41 1.32
CA GLU A 111 13.21 -18.03 2.16
C GLU A 111 12.60 -18.70 3.39
N GLU A 112 11.63 -18.05 4.02
CA GLU A 112 10.92 -18.59 5.18
C GLU A 112 10.04 -19.78 4.85
N SER A 113 9.61 -19.89 3.59
CA SER A 113 8.67 -20.92 3.13
C SER A 113 9.36 -22.19 2.59
N LYS A 114 10.66 -22.25 2.62
CA LYS A 114 11.42 -23.44 2.16
C LYS A 114 11.40 -24.55 3.19
#